data_6f846d8c0dcb3dc6fb0682353b321077
#
_entry.id   6f846d8c0dcb3dc6fb0682353b321077
#
_cell.length_a   1.000
_cell.length_b   1.000
_cell.length_c   1.000
_cell.angle_alpha   90.00
_cell.angle_beta   90.00
_cell.angle_gamma   90.00
#
_symmetry.space_group_name_H-M   'P 1'
#
loop_
_entity.id
_entity.type
_entity.pdbx_description
1 polymer ?
#
loop_
_entity_poly.entity_id
_entity_poly.type
_entity_poly.pdbx_seq_one_letter_code
_entity_poly.pdbx_strand_id
1 'polypeptide(L)'
;MNKPIVEVGTVGLVDDLSGTIPSKPKLGDKLLEGKQEKVGVVGLFDDPHALVKAAEKVRDAGWKQWDCHTPFPVHGLDAAMGLGWSKLPTIALSLGFTGAALALLMQYWMSAVSYPVHIGGKPLFSWPAFVPITFEMFVLFTAAGTVLTGLWMCKLGRWHSPLHDSGVMAEVSSSRFALVLSAKDELWSDGARSLLDEAGCTDVRDLFEDVDDGRIL
;
A
#
# COMPACT_ATOMS: atom_id res chain seq x y z
N MET A 1 27.09 -67.63 16.44
CA MET A 1 27.74 -66.47 15.81
C MET A 1 26.80 -65.31 15.91
N ASN A 2 26.93 -64.51 16.97
CA ASN A 2 26.04 -63.42 17.30
C ASN A 2 26.74 -62.10 16.88
N LYS A 3 26.21 -61.38 15.90
CA LYS A 3 26.70 -60.06 15.55
C LYS A 3 26.10 -59.01 16.51
N PRO A 4 26.89 -58.11 17.06
CA PRO A 4 26.36 -57.06 17.92
C PRO A 4 25.57 -56.05 17.11
N ILE A 5 24.41 -55.65 17.64
CA ILE A 5 23.57 -54.57 17.18
C ILE A 5 24.32 -53.26 17.45
N VAL A 6 24.59 -52.50 16.41
CA VAL A 6 25.15 -51.15 16.53
C VAL A 6 24.04 -50.25 17.11
N GLU A 7 24.25 -49.79 18.33
CA GLU A 7 23.45 -48.71 18.92
C GLU A 7 23.63 -47.42 18.06
N VAL A 8 22.60 -47.07 17.33
CA VAL A 8 22.51 -45.76 16.70
C VAL A 8 22.27 -44.74 17.82
N GLY A 9 23.35 -44.04 18.17
CA GLY A 9 23.26 -42.93 19.12
C GLY A 9 22.21 -41.94 18.66
N THR A 10 21.20 -41.74 19.50
CA THR A 10 20.26 -40.61 19.37
C THR A 10 21.06 -39.35 19.51
N VAL A 11 21.42 -38.78 18.34
CA VAL A 11 21.96 -37.43 18.26
C VAL A 11 20.88 -36.51 18.83
N GLY A 12 21.22 -35.84 19.92
CA GLY A 12 20.35 -34.85 20.57
C GLY A 12 19.99 -33.71 19.64
N LEU A 13 18.85 -33.87 18.99
CA LEU A 13 18.28 -32.89 18.02
C LEU A 13 17.05 -32.17 18.58
N VAL A 14 16.85 -32.17 19.89
CA VAL A 14 15.62 -31.63 20.48
C VAL A 14 15.86 -30.50 21.51
N ASP A 15 17.11 -30.22 21.88
CA ASP A 15 17.40 -29.24 22.93
C ASP A 15 17.68 -27.81 22.46
N ASP A 16 17.54 -27.52 21.15
CA ASP A 16 17.83 -26.18 20.60
C ASP A 16 16.63 -25.48 19.92
N LEU A 17 15.40 -25.78 20.33
CA LEU A 17 14.21 -25.06 19.88
C LEU A 17 13.85 -23.87 20.77
N SER A 18 14.62 -23.57 21.81
CA SER A 18 14.53 -22.35 22.61
C SER A 18 15.51 -21.26 22.14
N GLY A 19 16.24 -21.50 21.06
CA GLY A 19 17.15 -20.54 20.45
C GLY A 19 16.34 -19.39 19.88
N THR A 20 16.47 -18.24 20.51
CA THR A 20 16.16 -16.91 19.96
C THR A 20 16.43 -16.92 18.46
N ILE A 21 15.39 -16.69 17.64
CA ILE A 21 15.55 -16.49 16.20
C ILE A 21 16.63 -15.42 16.03
N PRO A 22 17.79 -15.74 15.43
CA PRO A 22 18.85 -14.76 15.28
C PRO A 22 18.30 -13.62 14.42
N SER A 23 18.26 -12.44 14.97
CA SER A 23 17.66 -11.23 14.36
C SER A 23 18.38 -10.74 13.10
N LYS A 24 19.43 -11.47 12.64
CA LYS A 24 20.13 -11.18 11.37
C LYS A 24 20.82 -12.45 10.84
N PRO A 25 20.67 -12.77 9.54
CA PRO A 25 21.48 -13.79 8.88
C PRO A 25 22.93 -13.29 8.80
N LYS A 26 23.85 -14.02 9.41
CA LYS A 26 25.30 -13.69 9.46
C LYS A 26 25.99 -13.61 8.09
N LEU A 27 25.34 -13.99 7.02
CA LEU A 27 25.88 -13.91 5.65
C LEU A 27 25.66 -12.53 4.99
N GLY A 28 24.71 -11.71 5.52
CA GLY A 28 24.39 -10.38 5.00
C GLY A 28 25.27 -9.25 5.56
N ASP A 29 25.89 -9.44 6.72
CA ASP A 29 26.55 -8.36 7.47
C ASP A 29 27.79 -7.77 6.77
N LYS A 30 28.35 -8.46 5.78
CA LYS A 30 29.52 -7.99 5.01
C LYS A 30 29.22 -7.41 3.63
N LEU A 31 27.97 -7.58 3.14
CA LEU A 31 27.57 -7.08 1.82
C LEU A 31 26.71 -5.82 1.89
N LEU A 32 26.31 -5.39 3.09
CA LEU A 32 25.43 -4.24 3.32
C LEU A 32 26.14 -3.16 4.16
N GLU A 33 27.38 -2.81 3.85
CA GLU A 33 27.93 -1.50 4.24
C GLU A 33 27.33 -0.37 3.40
N GLY A 34 26.09 -0.53 2.92
CA GLY A 34 25.26 0.54 2.41
C GLY A 34 24.91 1.49 3.54
N LYS A 35 25.02 2.77 3.30
CA LYS A 35 24.62 3.83 4.22
C LYS A 35 23.12 3.69 4.49
N GLN A 36 22.74 3.15 5.65
CA GLN A 36 21.33 3.03 6.05
C GLN A 36 20.86 4.39 6.57
N GLU A 37 19.76 4.88 6.01
CA GLU A 37 19.11 6.09 6.45
C GLU A 37 17.85 5.73 7.26
N LYS A 38 17.65 6.40 8.40
CA LYS A 38 16.45 6.23 9.21
C LYS A 38 15.29 6.91 8.50
N VAL A 39 14.31 6.12 8.03
CA VAL A 39 13.16 6.61 7.26
C VAL A 39 11.88 6.69 8.05
N GLY A 40 11.87 6.19 9.28
CA GLY A 40 10.70 6.26 10.13
C GLY A 40 10.85 5.52 11.45
N VAL A 41 9.76 5.52 12.20
CA VAL A 41 9.61 4.76 13.45
C VAL A 41 8.27 4.05 13.41
N VAL A 42 8.22 2.81 13.89
CA VAL A 42 7.00 2.03 14.02
C VAL A 42 6.74 1.69 15.47
N GLY A 43 5.53 1.98 15.93
CA GLY A 43 5.01 1.54 17.23
C GLY A 43 4.08 0.34 17.05
N LEU A 44 4.28 -0.71 17.84
CA LEU A 44 3.47 -1.91 17.83
C LEU A 44 2.49 -1.90 19.02
N PHE A 45 1.27 -2.37 18.75
CA PHE A 45 0.19 -2.47 19.72
C PHE A 45 -0.40 -3.88 19.68
N ASP A 46 -0.83 -4.38 20.84
CA ASP A 46 -1.51 -5.67 20.95
C ASP A 46 -3.04 -5.51 20.97
N ASP A 47 -3.54 -4.30 21.27
CA ASP A 47 -4.97 -3.99 21.34
C ASP A 47 -5.39 -3.00 20.25
N PRO A 48 -6.46 -3.29 19.45
CA PRO A 48 -6.98 -2.37 18.45
C PRO A 48 -7.47 -1.04 19.02
N HIS A 49 -8.01 -1.03 20.26
CA HIS A 49 -8.46 0.21 20.88
C HIS A 49 -7.30 1.12 21.28
N ALA A 50 -6.17 0.55 21.68
CA ALA A 50 -4.95 1.32 21.95
C ALA A 50 -4.44 1.98 20.67
N LEU A 51 -4.45 1.25 19.53
CA LEU A 51 -4.08 1.80 18.23
C LEU A 51 -4.98 2.98 17.83
N VAL A 52 -6.32 2.86 17.99
CA VAL A 52 -7.26 3.93 17.64
C VAL A 52 -6.96 5.21 18.44
N LYS A 53 -6.73 5.07 19.75
CA LYS A 53 -6.37 6.21 20.61
C LYS A 53 -5.00 6.80 20.25
N ALA A 54 -4.04 5.98 19.87
CA ALA A 54 -2.75 6.42 19.38
C ALA A 54 -2.88 7.21 18.07
N ALA A 55 -3.71 6.71 17.14
CA ALA A 55 -4.01 7.39 15.88
C ALA A 55 -4.64 8.78 16.09
N GLU A 56 -5.59 8.90 17.05
CA GLU A 56 -6.18 10.19 17.41
C GLU A 56 -5.12 11.16 17.94
N LYS A 57 -4.21 10.71 18.81
CA LYS A 57 -3.13 11.55 19.35
C LYS A 57 -2.19 12.04 18.27
N VAL A 58 -1.78 11.14 17.35
CA VAL A 58 -0.88 11.48 16.24
C VAL A 58 -1.54 12.47 15.28
N ARG A 59 -2.82 12.27 14.95
CA ARG A 59 -3.62 13.21 14.16
C ARG A 59 -3.68 14.58 14.83
N ASP A 60 -4.03 14.62 16.12
CA ASP A 60 -4.23 15.86 16.88
C ASP A 60 -2.90 16.59 17.11
N ALA A 61 -1.78 15.87 17.13
CA ALA A 61 -0.43 16.44 17.10
C ALA A 61 -0.07 17.06 15.73
N GLY A 62 -0.88 16.85 14.69
CA GLY A 62 -0.71 17.49 13.39
C GLY A 62 0.20 16.75 12.40
N TRP A 63 0.53 15.49 12.66
CA TRP A 63 1.30 14.67 11.74
C TRP A 63 0.55 14.43 10.43
N LYS A 64 1.29 14.47 9.30
CA LYS A 64 0.72 14.31 7.94
C LYS A 64 1.20 13.04 7.24
N GLN A 65 2.43 12.58 7.53
CA GLN A 65 3.09 11.45 6.88
C GLN A 65 3.19 10.26 7.85
N TRP A 66 2.06 9.62 8.08
CA TRP A 66 1.95 8.45 8.95
C TRP A 66 0.86 7.51 8.45
N ASP A 67 0.92 6.25 8.88
CA ASP A 67 -0.04 5.23 8.47
C ASP A 67 -0.25 4.18 9.56
N CYS A 68 -1.40 3.49 9.53
CA CYS A 68 -1.72 2.38 10.41
C CYS A 68 -1.83 1.09 9.61
N HIS A 69 -1.25 0.02 10.14
CA HIS A 69 -1.34 -1.32 9.56
C HIS A 69 -2.00 -2.26 10.55
N THR A 70 -3.02 -2.98 10.08
CA THR A 70 -3.86 -3.86 10.92
C THR A 70 -4.11 -5.18 10.21
N PRO A 71 -4.20 -6.31 10.94
CA PRO A 71 -4.46 -7.63 10.35
C PRO A 71 -5.92 -7.79 9.88
N PHE A 72 -6.81 -6.97 10.41
CA PHE A 72 -8.23 -6.93 10.05
C PHE A 72 -8.78 -5.50 10.16
N PRO A 73 -9.91 -5.19 9.51
CA PRO A 73 -10.52 -3.86 9.57
C PRO A 73 -10.93 -3.48 11.00
N VAL A 74 -10.41 -2.36 11.50
CA VAL A 74 -10.74 -1.82 12.84
C VAL A 74 -11.76 -0.71 12.67
N HIS A 75 -12.93 -0.87 13.29
CA HIS A 75 -14.00 0.14 13.25
C HIS A 75 -13.55 1.43 13.94
N GLY A 76 -13.80 2.56 13.27
CA GLY A 76 -13.45 3.88 13.79
C GLY A 76 -12.02 4.33 13.51
N LEU A 77 -11.15 3.47 13.00
CA LEU A 77 -9.76 3.83 12.67
C LEU A 77 -9.69 4.92 11.60
N ASP A 78 -10.53 4.85 10.56
CA ASP A 78 -10.60 5.88 9.51
C ASP A 78 -10.94 7.25 10.08
N ALA A 79 -11.89 7.31 11.02
CA ALA A 79 -12.28 8.54 11.71
C ALA A 79 -11.16 9.03 12.65
N ALA A 80 -10.50 8.12 13.36
CA ALA A 80 -9.36 8.43 14.23
C ALA A 80 -8.19 8.99 13.44
N MET A 81 -7.92 8.43 12.26
CA MET A 81 -6.90 8.93 11.32
C MET A 81 -7.31 10.26 10.64
N GLY A 82 -8.57 10.66 10.72
CA GLY A 82 -9.08 11.85 10.04
C GLY A 82 -9.14 11.70 8.52
N LEU A 83 -9.27 10.47 8.02
CA LEU A 83 -9.36 10.21 6.59
C LEU A 83 -10.67 10.76 6.02
N GLY A 84 -10.56 11.60 4.99
CA GLY A 84 -11.70 12.14 4.25
C GLY A 84 -12.18 11.19 3.15
N TRP A 85 -13.17 11.67 2.37
CA TRP A 85 -13.68 10.93 1.22
C TRP A 85 -12.60 10.69 0.16
N SER A 86 -12.58 9.48 -0.38
CA SER A 86 -11.65 9.12 -1.46
C SER A 86 -11.91 9.98 -2.71
N LYS A 87 -10.85 10.41 -3.36
CA LYS A 87 -10.91 11.14 -4.65
C LYS A 87 -11.12 10.19 -5.84
N LEU A 88 -10.97 8.89 -5.65
CA LEU A 88 -11.05 7.89 -6.71
C LEU A 88 -12.39 7.91 -7.48
N PRO A 89 -13.57 7.97 -6.83
CA PRO A 89 -14.84 8.02 -7.55
C PRO A 89 -14.97 9.25 -8.45
N THR A 90 -14.49 10.40 -8.02
CA THR A 90 -14.53 11.64 -8.80
C THR A 90 -13.65 11.54 -10.04
N ILE A 91 -12.45 10.99 -9.90
CA ILE A 91 -11.52 10.75 -11.02
C ILE A 91 -12.13 9.74 -11.99
N ALA A 92 -12.67 8.62 -11.49
CA ALA A 92 -13.33 7.60 -12.29
C ALA A 92 -14.47 8.17 -13.13
N LEU A 93 -15.32 8.99 -12.53
CA LEU A 93 -16.45 9.65 -13.23
C LEU A 93 -15.95 10.62 -14.30
N SER A 94 -14.93 11.42 -14.01
CA SER A 94 -14.37 12.37 -14.97
C SER A 94 -13.76 11.65 -16.20
N LEU A 95 -13.09 10.53 -15.97
CA LEU A 95 -12.56 9.69 -17.05
C LEU A 95 -13.68 9.07 -17.90
N GLY A 96 -14.77 8.63 -17.27
CA GLY A 96 -15.94 8.13 -17.99
C GLY A 96 -16.55 9.18 -18.92
N PHE A 97 -16.78 10.40 -18.44
CA PHE A 97 -17.28 11.49 -19.29
C PHE A 97 -16.30 11.86 -20.40
N THR A 98 -14.99 11.77 -20.16
CA THR A 98 -13.99 11.97 -21.20
C THR A 98 -14.12 10.90 -22.28
N GLY A 99 -14.30 9.62 -21.91
CA GLY A 99 -14.53 8.53 -22.84
C GLY A 99 -15.80 8.74 -23.69
N ALA A 100 -16.90 9.14 -23.05
CA ALA A 100 -18.14 9.46 -23.74
C ALA A 100 -17.99 10.63 -24.75
N ALA A 101 -17.32 11.69 -24.34
CA ALA A 101 -17.06 12.84 -25.21
C ALA A 101 -16.18 12.47 -26.41
N LEU A 102 -15.13 11.69 -26.19
CA LEU A 102 -14.28 11.18 -27.26
C LEU A 102 -15.04 10.29 -28.24
N ALA A 103 -15.91 9.40 -27.72
CA ALA A 103 -16.75 8.54 -28.56
C ALA A 103 -17.70 9.35 -29.44
N LEU A 104 -18.38 10.33 -28.88
CA LEU A 104 -19.27 11.21 -29.63
C LEU A 104 -18.52 12.02 -30.70
N LEU A 105 -17.37 12.57 -30.33
CA LEU A 105 -16.54 13.33 -31.25
C LEU A 105 -16.05 12.46 -32.42
N MET A 106 -15.59 11.26 -32.13
CA MET A 106 -15.16 10.30 -33.13
C MET A 106 -16.28 9.91 -34.08
N GLN A 107 -17.46 9.55 -33.54
CA GLN A 107 -18.63 9.16 -34.34
C GLN A 107 -19.13 10.32 -35.19
N TYR A 108 -19.15 11.52 -34.67
CA TYR A 108 -19.51 12.74 -35.43
C TYR A 108 -18.49 12.96 -36.56
N TRP A 109 -17.21 12.93 -36.25
CA TRP A 109 -16.15 13.12 -37.26
C TRP A 109 -16.26 12.11 -38.39
N MET A 110 -16.41 10.81 -38.05
CA MET A 110 -16.50 9.76 -39.06
C MET A 110 -17.76 9.86 -39.93
N SER A 111 -18.91 10.16 -39.34
CA SER A 111 -20.19 10.15 -40.06
C SER A 111 -20.53 11.48 -40.75
N ALA A 112 -20.08 12.60 -40.23
CA ALA A 112 -20.47 13.92 -40.77
C ALA A 112 -19.34 14.62 -41.55
N VAL A 113 -18.05 14.33 -41.22
CA VAL A 113 -16.91 15.06 -41.80
C VAL A 113 -16.09 14.19 -42.74
N SER A 114 -15.58 13.04 -42.24
CA SER A 114 -14.65 12.20 -42.99
C SER A 114 -15.31 11.44 -44.12
N TYR A 115 -16.47 10.84 -43.87
CA TYR A 115 -17.19 10.04 -44.88
C TYR A 115 -18.71 10.23 -44.81
N PRO A 116 -19.21 11.39 -45.28
CA PRO A 116 -20.64 11.72 -45.19
C PRO A 116 -21.44 10.93 -46.22
N VAL A 117 -22.06 9.83 -45.79
CA VAL A 117 -22.92 9.00 -46.64
C VAL A 117 -24.39 9.20 -46.26
N HIS A 118 -25.17 9.71 -47.20
CA HIS A 118 -26.62 9.88 -47.02
C HIS A 118 -27.35 8.59 -47.40
N ILE A 119 -27.82 7.83 -46.43
CA ILE A 119 -28.55 6.59 -46.65
C ILE A 119 -29.98 6.78 -46.11
N GLY A 120 -30.96 6.61 -47.00
CA GLY A 120 -32.38 6.58 -46.61
C GLY A 120 -32.87 7.83 -45.86
N GLY A 121 -32.28 9.01 -46.13
CA GLY A 121 -32.68 10.25 -45.47
C GLY A 121 -32.24 10.38 -43.98
N LYS A 122 -31.40 9.50 -43.50
CA LYS A 122 -30.89 9.55 -42.11
C LYS A 122 -29.96 10.76 -41.93
N PRO A 123 -30.16 11.58 -40.88
CA PRO A 123 -29.23 12.67 -40.59
C PRO A 123 -27.84 12.17 -40.31
N LEU A 124 -26.80 12.90 -40.75
CA LEU A 124 -25.39 12.55 -40.54
C LEU A 124 -25.04 12.47 -39.06
N PHE A 125 -25.61 13.33 -38.22
CA PHE A 125 -25.55 13.23 -36.76
C PHE A 125 -26.82 12.54 -36.24
N SER A 126 -26.77 11.24 -36.06
CA SER A 126 -27.88 10.43 -35.55
C SER A 126 -27.64 10.03 -34.10
N TRP A 127 -28.01 10.91 -33.16
CA TRP A 127 -27.85 10.71 -31.72
C TRP A 127 -28.27 9.30 -31.23
N PRO A 128 -29.48 8.77 -31.56
CA PRO A 128 -29.88 7.45 -31.06
C PRO A 128 -28.97 6.31 -31.49
N ALA A 129 -28.35 6.41 -32.67
CA ALA A 129 -27.42 5.41 -33.17
C ALA A 129 -26.04 5.47 -32.48
N PHE A 130 -25.72 6.62 -31.91
CA PHE A 130 -24.41 6.84 -31.26
C PHE A 130 -24.41 6.43 -29.78
N VAL A 131 -25.58 6.31 -29.14
CA VAL A 131 -25.71 5.99 -27.72
C VAL A 131 -25.01 4.70 -27.31
N PRO A 132 -25.13 3.56 -28.01
CA PRO A 132 -24.49 2.31 -27.58
C PRO A 132 -22.98 2.43 -27.47
N ILE A 133 -22.32 2.99 -28.48
CA ILE A 133 -20.85 3.15 -28.51
C ILE A 133 -20.38 4.18 -27.47
N THR A 134 -21.16 5.25 -27.32
CA THR A 134 -20.88 6.27 -26.30
C THR A 134 -20.92 5.70 -24.89
N PHE A 135 -21.93 4.86 -24.61
CA PHE A 135 -22.06 4.18 -23.33
C PHE A 135 -20.91 3.19 -23.10
N GLU A 136 -20.58 2.41 -24.12
CA GLU A 136 -19.48 1.43 -24.03
C GLU A 136 -18.15 2.12 -23.72
N MET A 137 -17.84 3.20 -24.41
CA MET A 137 -16.61 3.97 -24.17
C MET A 137 -16.62 4.67 -22.81
N PHE A 138 -17.79 5.15 -22.35
CA PHE A 138 -17.93 5.65 -20.99
C PHE A 138 -17.53 4.60 -19.94
N VAL A 139 -18.11 3.40 -20.06
CA VAL A 139 -17.83 2.30 -19.13
C VAL A 139 -16.37 1.84 -19.22
N LEU A 140 -15.83 1.69 -20.44
CA LEU A 140 -14.45 1.28 -20.66
C LEU A 140 -13.45 2.25 -20.01
N PHE A 141 -13.62 3.55 -20.25
CA PHE A 141 -12.74 4.58 -19.69
C PHE A 141 -12.89 4.66 -18.17
N THR A 142 -14.10 4.52 -17.64
CA THR A 142 -14.33 4.47 -16.20
C THR A 142 -13.62 3.27 -15.58
N ALA A 143 -13.79 2.06 -16.12
CA ALA A 143 -13.22 0.83 -15.59
C ALA A 143 -11.69 0.85 -15.65
N ALA A 144 -11.12 1.08 -16.83
CA ALA A 144 -9.67 1.14 -17.01
C ALA A 144 -9.05 2.28 -16.18
N GLY A 145 -9.69 3.45 -16.19
CA GLY A 145 -9.25 4.60 -15.44
C GLY A 145 -9.28 4.37 -13.93
N THR A 146 -10.30 3.69 -13.41
CA THR A 146 -10.38 3.34 -11.98
C THR A 146 -9.24 2.41 -11.58
N VAL A 147 -8.97 1.37 -12.36
CA VAL A 147 -7.88 0.43 -12.08
C VAL A 147 -6.54 1.14 -12.12
N LEU A 148 -6.23 1.87 -13.19
CA LEU A 148 -4.94 2.55 -13.34
C LEU A 148 -4.73 3.62 -12.26
N THR A 149 -5.77 4.41 -11.97
CA THR A 149 -5.71 5.43 -10.92
C THR A 149 -5.55 4.79 -9.54
N GLY A 150 -6.26 3.69 -9.26
CA GLY A 150 -6.13 2.94 -8.01
C GLY A 150 -4.71 2.42 -7.80
N LEU A 151 -4.14 1.76 -8.81
CA LEU A 151 -2.76 1.27 -8.77
C LEU A 151 -1.74 2.41 -8.56
N TRP A 152 -1.96 3.55 -9.22
CA TRP A 152 -1.10 4.71 -9.08
C TRP A 152 -1.22 5.36 -7.69
N MET A 153 -2.45 5.54 -7.18
CA MET A 153 -2.69 6.11 -5.85
C MET A 153 -2.13 5.22 -4.74
N CYS A 154 -2.27 3.90 -4.87
CA CYS A 154 -1.71 2.93 -3.92
C CYS A 154 -0.19 2.74 -4.06
N LYS A 155 0.45 3.39 -5.05
CA LYS A 155 1.91 3.28 -5.33
C LYS A 155 2.38 1.82 -5.46
N LEU A 156 1.55 0.95 -6.04
CA LEU A 156 1.82 -0.49 -6.16
C LEU A 156 3.00 -0.83 -7.09
N GLY A 157 3.56 0.13 -7.82
CA GLY A 157 4.82 -0.05 -8.56
C GLY A 157 6.07 -0.15 -7.67
N ARG A 158 5.95 0.11 -6.37
CA ARG A 158 7.05 0.01 -5.42
C ARG A 158 7.14 -1.41 -4.87
N TRP A 159 8.18 -2.15 -5.23
CA TRP A 159 8.40 -3.54 -4.81
C TRP A 159 8.95 -3.69 -3.40
N HIS A 160 9.57 -2.65 -2.89
CA HIS A 160 10.30 -2.66 -1.64
C HIS A 160 9.72 -1.67 -0.65
N SER A 161 9.66 -2.06 0.62
CA SER A 161 9.22 -1.21 1.72
C SER A 161 10.08 -1.47 2.95
N PRO A 162 10.61 -0.43 3.61
CA PRO A 162 11.40 -0.56 4.85
C PRO A 162 10.65 -1.33 5.95
N LEU A 163 9.33 -1.28 5.92
CA LEU A 163 8.48 -2.00 6.87
C LEU A 163 8.56 -3.54 6.67
N HIS A 164 8.75 -4.02 5.43
CA HIS A 164 8.96 -5.44 5.14
C HIS A 164 10.31 -5.92 5.66
N ASP A 165 11.35 -5.13 5.47
CA ASP A 165 12.71 -5.50 5.90
C ASP A 165 12.88 -5.53 7.41
N SER A 166 12.12 -4.70 8.12
CA SER A 166 12.11 -4.69 9.58
C SER A 166 11.49 -5.95 10.21
N GLY A 167 10.85 -6.83 9.41
CA GLY A 167 10.12 -8.00 9.88
C GLY A 167 8.78 -7.69 10.56
N VAL A 168 8.45 -6.42 10.76
CA VAL A 168 7.20 -5.97 11.42
C VAL A 168 5.95 -6.46 10.67
N MET A 169 6.02 -6.54 9.32
CA MET A 169 4.87 -6.98 8.52
C MET A 169 4.42 -8.41 8.83
N ALA A 170 5.32 -9.30 9.22
CA ALA A 170 4.96 -10.67 9.60
C ALA A 170 4.12 -10.68 10.91
N GLU A 171 4.47 -9.83 11.86
CA GLU A 171 3.74 -9.68 13.13
C GLU A 171 2.38 -9.01 12.91
N VAL A 172 2.34 -7.94 12.12
CA VAL A 172 1.11 -7.20 11.79
C VAL A 172 0.14 -8.02 10.95
N SER A 173 0.65 -8.90 10.08
CA SER A 173 -0.23 -9.80 9.29
C SER A 173 -0.86 -10.91 10.13
N SER A 174 -0.35 -11.19 11.32
CA SER A 174 -0.85 -12.27 12.18
C SER A 174 -1.75 -11.78 13.32
N SER A 175 -1.28 -10.87 14.17
CA SER A 175 -1.97 -10.56 15.42
C SER A 175 -1.71 -9.17 15.99
N ARG A 176 -0.71 -8.43 15.50
CA ARG A 176 -0.34 -7.12 16.04
C ARG A 176 -0.84 -5.98 15.17
N PHE A 177 -0.91 -4.81 15.75
CA PHE A 177 -1.28 -3.57 15.09
C PHE A 177 -0.06 -2.65 15.07
N ALA A 178 0.15 -1.91 13.98
CA ALA A 178 1.28 -1.02 13.86
C ALA A 178 0.84 0.39 13.46
N LEU A 179 1.51 1.39 14.05
CA LEU A 179 1.44 2.78 13.66
C LEU A 179 2.83 3.23 13.23
N VAL A 180 2.94 3.71 12.01
CA VAL A 180 4.21 4.10 11.37
C VAL A 180 4.26 5.61 11.23
N LEU A 181 5.30 6.24 11.76
CA LEU A 181 5.61 7.65 11.55
C LEU A 181 6.78 7.77 10.56
N SER A 182 6.57 8.52 9.49
CA SER A 182 7.60 8.70 8.45
C SER A 182 8.55 9.83 8.78
N ALA A 183 9.85 9.61 8.54
CA ALA A 183 10.85 10.66 8.64
C ALA A 183 10.69 11.80 7.62
N LYS A 184 9.81 11.64 6.64
CA LYS A 184 9.48 12.68 5.65
C LYS A 184 8.50 13.73 6.16
N ASP A 185 7.98 13.56 7.38
CA ASP A 185 7.07 14.54 7.99
C ASP A 185 7.83 15.79 8.47
N GLU A 186 7.18 16.95 8.36
CA GLU A 186 7.71 18.22 8.83
C GLU A 186 7.94 18.25 10.36
N LEU A 187 7.17 17.45 11.09
CA LEU A 187 7.26 17.30 12.55
C LEU A 187 8.28 16.25 13.00
N TRP A 188 9.00 15.67 12.04
CA TRP A 188 9.98 14.64 12.36
C TRP A 188 11.08 15.19 13.29
N SER A 189 11.22 14.58 14.43
CA SER A 189 12.21 14.90 15.45
C SER A 189 12.46 13.69 16.35
N ASP A 190 13.42 13.79 17.25
CA ASP A 190 13.66 12.76 18.27
C ASP A 190 12.42 12.53 19.17
N GLY A 191 11.48 13.49 19.20
CA GLY A 191 10.20 13.37 19.89
C GLY A 191 9.18 12.41 19.25
N ALA A 192 9.41 11.95 18.01
CA ALA A 192 8.53 10.98 17.35
C ALA A 192 8.44 9.66 18.14
N ARG A 193 9.55 9.23 18.72
CA ARG A 193 9.59 8.02 19.55
C ARG A 193 8.85 8.21 20.87
N SER A 194 9.05 9.34 21.54
CA SER A 194 8.36 9.66 22.81
C SER A 194 6.84 9.76 22.61
N LEU A 195 6.39 10.26 21.46
CA LEU A 195 4.97 10.32 21.12
C LEU A 195 4.33 8.90 21.05
N LEU A 196 5.05 7.94 20.47
CA LEU A 196 4.59 6.56 20.41
C LEU A 196 4.61 5.90 21.79
N ASP A 197 5.63 6.15 22.61
CA ASP A 197 5.71 5.66 23.98
C ASP A 197 4.55 6.21 24.84
N GLU A 198 4.24 7.50 24.74
CA GLU A 198 3.11 8.16 25.40
C GLU A 198 1.75 7.67 24.86
N ALA A 199 1.70 7.23 23.62
CA ALA A 199 0.51 6.64 23.02
C ALA A 199 0.22 5.22 23.54
N GLY A 200 1.15 4.62 24.28
CA GLY A 200 0.99 3.32 24.93
C GLY A 200 1.30 2.14 24.01
N CYS A 201 2.27 2.29 23.10
CA CYS A 201 2.74 1.16 22.29
C CYS A 201 3.51 0.14 23.16
N THR A 202 3.46 -1.13 22.73
CA THR A 202 4.12 -2.24 23.43
C THR A 202 5.61 -2.32 23.03
N ASP A 203 5.94 -1.94 21.81
CA ASP A 203 7.29 -2.00 21.26
C ASP A 203 7.48 -0.87 20.22
N VAL A 204 8.66 -0.26 20.20
CA VAL A 204 9.01 0.80 19.22
C VAL A 204 10.28 0.40 18.48
N ARG A 205 10.19 0.33 17.16
CA ARG A 205 11.32 -0.01 16.28
C ARG A 205 11.62 1.11 15.29
N ASP A 206 12.89 1.32 15.04
CA ASP A 206 13.33 2.24 13.99
C ASP A 206 13.29 1.54 12.62
N LEU A 207 12.82 2.25 11.62
CA LEU A 207 12.79 1.80 10.23
C LEU A 207 13.98 2.40 9.48
N PHE A 208 14.72 1.54 8.80
CA PHE A 208 15.86 1.93 7.99
C PHE A 208 15.62 1.55 6.54
N GLU A 209 16.07 2.38 5.62
CA GLU A 209 16.10 2.11 4.18
C GLU A 209 17.57 2.14 3.73
N ASP A 210 17.98 1.14 2.94
CA ASP A 210 19.29 1.17 2.32
C ASP A 210 19.29 2.28 1.27
N VAL A 211 20.21 3.22 1.41
CA VAL A 211 20.40 4.27 0.40
C VAL A 211 21.00 3.60 -0.82
N ASP A 212 20.14 3.21 -1.74
CA ASP A 212 20.55 2.60 -3.00
C ASP A 212 21.30 3.64 -3.84
N ASP A 213 22.57 3.34 -4.14
CA ASP A 213 23.47 4.15 -4.93
C ASP A 213 23.03 4.16 -6.42
N GLY A 214 21.83 4.67 -6.66
CA GLY A 214 21.37 5.07 -7.99
C GLY A 214 20.98 3.94 -8.95
N ARG A 215 20.68 2.74 -8.49
CA ARG A 215 20.11 1.68 -9.34
C ARG A 215 18.58 1.74 -9.35
N ILE A 216 18.07 2.64 -10.17
CA ILE A 216 16.69 2.59 -10.66
C ILE A 216 16.63 1.50 -11.73
N LEU A 217 15.95 0.42 -11.47
CA LEU A 217 15.37 -0.44 -12.49
C LEU A 217 13.91 -0.06 -12.69
#